data_5842c452f5f23348544c59e1dbaf4e0e
#
_entry.id   5842c452f5f23348544c59e1dbaf4e0e
#
_cell.length_a   1.000
_cell.length_b   1.000
_cell.length_c   1.000
_cell.angle_alpha   90.00
_cell.angle_beta   90.00
_cell.angle_gamma   90.00
#
_symmetry.space_group_name_H-M   'P 1'
#
loop_
_entity.id
_entity.type
_entity.pdbx_description
1 polymer ?
#
loop_
_entity_poly.entity_id
_entity_poly.type
_entity_poly.pdbx_seq_one_letter_code
_entity_poly.pdbx_strand_id
1 'polypeptide(L)'
;MRNDTKIAPRGRGRPRKFDEEAALRAASQRFRTLGYANTSLDELAAATGVNRPSLYATFGDKKALYLAGLARTHTVVDSTFAALHGVNYPREKMLKALFLGAIEGFLTGEYGPSGCIAVNTAAAEAVMDADIREALAGFVALQDGWIEKLMVQAGSADPRGDAQIASSVIHSLSTRARAGTPRHELIAIAKKATTLLLA
;
A
#
# COMPACT_ATOMS: atom_id res chain seq x y z
N MET A 1 44.54 -40.72 34.71
CA MET A 1 43.04 -40.62 34.55
C MET A 1 42.76 -39.27 33.92
N ARG A 2 42.44 -39.22 32.61
CA ARG A 2 42.01 -38.03 31.91
C ARG A 2 40.49 -38.01 31.85
N ASN A 3 39.90 -36.95 32.39
CA ASN A 3 38.45 -36.75 32.40
C ASN A 3 38.09 -36.00 31.11
N ASP A 4 37.59 -36.70 30.10
CA ASP A 4 37.03 -36.11 28.89
C ASP A 4 35.58 -35.68 29.14
N THR A 5 35.39 -34.40 29.47
CA THR A 5 34.05 -33.83 29.56
C THR A 5 33.54 -33.54 28.15
N LYS A 6 32.72 -34.42 27.57
CA LYS A 6 31.99 -34.17 26.31
C LYS A 6 31.02 -33.03 26.51
N ILE A 7 31.29 -31.89 25.88
CA ILE A 7 30.35 -30.76 25.74
C ILE A 7 29.30 -31.20 24.71
N ALA A 8 28.06 -31.37 25.15
CA ALA A 8 26.93 -31.65 24.28
C ALA A 8 26.67 -30.46 23.33
N PRO A 9 26.33 -30.69 22.04
CA PRO A 9 26.01 -29.62 21.13
C PRO A 9 24.73 -28.90 21.57
N ARG A 10 24.79 -27.58 21.75
CA ARG A 10 23.64 -26.72 22.01
C ARG A 10 22.62 -26.93 20.88
N GLY A 11 21.48 -27.50 21.20
CA GLY A 11 20.38 -27.68 20.27
C GLY A 11 19.99 -26.34 19.63
N ARG A 12 19.87 -26.34 18.29
CA ARG A 12 19.27 -25.25 17.52
C ARG A 12 17.88 -24.99 18.09
N GLY A 13 17.69 -23.89 18.78
CA GLY A 13 16.39 -23.48 19.28
C GLY A 13 15.35 -23.47 18.16
N ARG A 14 14.17 -24.02 18.44
CA ARG A 14 13.01 -23.98 17.54
C ARG A 14 12.80 -22.55 17.07
N PRO A 15 12.67 -22.27 15.74
CA PRO A 15 12.43 -20.92 15.23
C PRO A 15 11.24 -20.31 15.97
N ARG A 16 11.41 -19.14 16.59
CA ARG A 16 10.29 -18.41 17.19
C ARG A 16 9.36 -18.03 16.05
N LYS A 17 8.15 -18.55 16.05
CA LYS A 17 7.09 -18.21 15.11
C LYS A 17 6.71 -16.76 15.39
N PHE A 18 7.09 -15.83 14.51
CA PHE A 18 6.67 -14.44 14.57
C PHE A 18 5.35 -14.26 13.79
N ASP A 19 4.65 -13.18 14.04
CA ASP A 19 3.45 -12.82 13.29
C ASP A 19 3.87 -12.26 11.92
N GLU A 20 3.68 -13.06 10.87
CA GLU A 20 4.07 -12.75 9.50
C GLU A 20 3.29 -11.53 8.96
N GLU A 21 2.01 -11.40 9.30
CA GLU A 21 1.18 -10.26 8.86
C GLU A 21 1.63 -8.97 9.56
N ALA A 22 1.97 -9.02 10.84
CA ALA A 22 2.51 -7.85 11.55
C ALA A 22 3.88 -7.45 10.98
N ALA A 23 4.75 -8.41 10.67
CA ALA A 23 6.04 -8.15 10.05
C ALA A 23 5.87 -7.56 8.64
N LEU A 24 4.96 -8.10 7.83
CA LEU A 24 4.67 -7.58 6.49
C LEU A 24 4.10 -6.16 6.53
N ARG A 25 3.23 -5.86 7.51
CA ARG A 25 2.72 -4.48 7.71
C ARG A 25 3.85 -3.51 8.05
N ALA A 26 4.74 -3.88 8.97
CA ALA A 26 5.87 -3.04 9.38
C ALA A 26 6.85 -2.81 8.23
N ALA A 27 7.19 -3.86 7.48
CA ALA A 27 8.04 -3.76 6.29
C ALA A 27 7.40 -2.88 5.20
N SER A 28 6.09 -3.06 4.93
CA SER A 28 5.34 -2.25 3.95
C SER A 28 5.33 -0.77 4.36
N GLN A 29 5.16 -0.47 5.65
CA GLN A 29 5.23 0.89 6.17
C GLN A 29 6.63 1.50 5.98
N ARG A 30 7.69 0.70 6.18
CA ARG A 30 9.06 1.15 5.97
C ARG A 30 9.33 1.46 4.50
N PHE A 31 8.94 0.58 3.60
CA PHE A 31 9.02 0.82 2.15
C PHE A 31 8.19 2.04 1.72
N ARG A 32 7.00 2.23 2.29
CA ARG A 32 6.14 3.38 1.99
C ARG A 32 6.81 4.69 2.38
N THR A 33 7.54 4.72 3.50
CA THR A 33 8.22 5.91 4.03
C THR A 33 9.51 6.22 3.29
N LEU A 34 10.41 5.25 3.16
CA LEU A 34 11.77 5.44 2.62
C LEU A 34 11.88 5.19 1.11
N GLY A 35 10.94 4.48 0.53
CA GLY A 35 11.05 3.91 -0.83
C GLY A 35 11.79 2.57 -0.83
N TYR A 36 11.71 1.86 -1.96
CA TYR A 36 12.37 0.56 -2.09
C TYR A 36 13.89 0.67 -2.03
N ALA A 37 14.49 1.54 -2.84
CA ALA A 37 15.95 1.66 -2.94
C ALA A 37 16.60 2.01 -1.60
N ASN A 38 16.03 2.96 -0.88
CA ASN A 38 16.59 3.47 0.39
C ASN A 38 16.26 2.63 1.63
N THR A 39 15.45 1.57 1.51
CA THR A 39 15.16 0.69 2.64
C THR A 39 16.20 -0.43 2.70
N SER A 40 17.06 -0.42 3.71
CA SER A 40 18.04 -1.47 3.95
C SER A 40 17.42 -2.68 4.66
N LEU A 41 18.15 -3.81 4.63
CA LEU A 41 17.74 -5.01 5.36
C LEU A 41 17.82 -4.85 6.87
N ASP A 42 18.70 -3.98 7.36
CA ASP A 42 18.78 -3.65 8.78
C ASP A 42 17.56 -2.86 9.24
N GLU A 43 17.13 -1.92 8.42
CA GLU A 43 15.91 -1.17 8.69
C GLU A 43 14.67 -2.05 8.67
N LEU A 44 14.60 -3.03 7.76
CA LEU A 44 13.51 -4.02 7.73
C LEU A 44 13.53 -4.91 8.98
N ALA A 45 14.72 -5.40 9.38
CA ALA A 45 14.86 -6.18 10.59
C ALA A 45 14.48 -5.38 11.85
N ALA A 46 14.93 -4.12 11.94
CA ALA A 46 14.57 -3.23 13.04
C ALA A 46 13.07 -2.92 13.09
N ALA A 47 12.46 -2.57 11.96
CA ALA A 47 11.04 -2.23 11.87
C ALA A 47 10.12 -3.42 12.17
N THR A 48 10.50 -4.62 11.74
CA THR A 48 9.69 -5.84 11.94
C THR A 48 9.92 -6.52 13.29
N GLY A 49 11.02 -6.21 13.97
CA GLY A 49 11.48 -6.95 15.16
C GLY A 49 11.93 -8.39 14.84
N VAL A 50 12.13 -8.72 13.56
CA VAL A 50 12.51 -10.05 13.08
C VAL A 50 13.92 -10.00 12.51
N ASN A 51 14.78 -10.95 12.90
CA ASN A 51 16.14 -11.01 12.37
C ASN A 51 16.16 -11.33 10.87
N ARG A 52 17.20 -10.89 10.16
CA ARG A 52 17.35 -11.06 8.71
C ARG A 52 17.20 -12.51 8.23
N PRO A 53 17.83 -13.54 8.86
CA PRO A 53 17.65 -14.92 8.43
C PRO A 53 16.19 -15.40 8.48
N SER A 54 15.41 -14.99 9.49
CA SER A 54 14.00 -15.34 9.61
C SER A 54 13.14 -14.61 8.59
N LEU A 55 13.41 -13.32 8.30
CA LEU A 55 12.74 -12.58 7.23
C LEU A 55 12.95 -13.25 5.87
N TYR A 56 14.21 -13.60 5.54
CA TYR A 56 14.52 -14.28 4.29
C TYR A 56 13.91 -15.68 4.17
N ALA A 57 13.90 -16.43 5.26
CA ALA A 57 13.29 -17.77 5.27
C ALA A 57 11.78 -17.71 5.01
N THR A 58 11.12 -16.61 5.42
CA THR A 58 9.66 -16.46 5.29
C THR A 58 9.27 -15.77 3.98
N PHE A 59 9.91 -14.65 3.65
CA PHE A 59 9.48 -13.80 2.53
C PHE A 59 10.39 -13.88 1.29
N GLY A 60 11.53 -14.53 1.39
CA GLY A 60 12.55 -14.52 0.34
C GLY A 60 13.49 -13.34 0.47
N ASP A 61 13.78 -12.67 -0.63
CA ASP A 61 14.66 -11.50 -0.66
C ASP A 61 13.92 -10.17 -0.40
N LYS A 62 14.63 -9.06 -0.44
CA LYS A 62 14.06 -7.71 -0.27
C LYS A 62 12.97 -7.42 -1.31
N LYS A 63 13.18 -7.88 -2.56
CA LYS A 63 12.21 -7.71 -3.65
C LYS A 63 10.94 -8.50 -3.38
N ALA A 64 11.05 -9.75 -2.99
CA ALA A 64 9.91 -10.60 -2.66
C ALA A 64 9.10 -10.00 -1.49
N LEU A 65 9.77 -9.50 -0.45
CA LEU A 65 9.11 -8.80 0.66
C LEU A 65 8.41 -7.50 0.21
N TYR A 66 9.02 -6.76 -0.71
CA TYR A 66 8.40 -5.56 -1.29
C TYR A 66 7.15 -5.88 -2.12
N LEU A 67 7.25 -6.90 -2.99
CA LEU A 67 6.11 -7.38 -3.78
C LEU A 67 4.97 -7.91 -2.89
N ALA A 68 5.30 -8.60 -1.81
CA ALA A 68 4.30 -9.00 -0.80
C ALA A 68 3.62 -7.77 -0.15
N GLY A 69 4.36 -6.70 0.10
CA GLY A 69 3.82 -5.41 0.58
C GLY A 69 2.87 -4.74 -0.42
N LEU A 70 3.20 -4.78 -1.71
CA LEU A 70 2.31 -4.32 -2.79
C LEU A 70 1.05 -5.17 -2.89
N ALA A 71 1.18 -6.49 -2.84
CA ALA A 71 0.05 -7.44 -2.86
C ALA A 71 -0.88 -7.23 -1.65
N ARG A 72 -0.31 -6.98 -0.47
CA ARG A 72 -1.09 -6.62 0.72
C ARG A 72 -1.88 -5.33 0.50
N THR A 73 -1.25 -4.31 -0.08
CA THR A 73 -1.93 -3.04 -0.39
C THR A 73 -3.07 -3.26 -1.38
N HIS A 74 -2.86 -4.09 -2.40
CA HIS A 74 -3.89 -4.50 -3.35
C HIS A 74 -5.10 -5.13 -2.62
N THR A 75 -4.88 -6.08 -1.72
CA THR A 75 -5.94 -6.73 -0.92
C THR A 75 -6.71 -5.74 -0.04
N VAL A 76 -6.00 -4.81 0.61
CA VAL A 76 -6.64 -3.77 1.45
C VAL A 76 -7.51 -2.84 0.60
N VAL A 77 -7.01 -2.42 -0.55
CA VAL A 77 -7.77 -1.56 -1.47
C VAL A 77 -8.98 -2.30 -2.02
N ASP A 78 -8.82 -3.54 -2.46
CA ASP A 78 -9.91 -4.41 -2.95
C ASP A 78 -11.04 -4.52 -1.93
N SER A 79 -10.72 -4.88 -0.69
CA SER A 79 -11.71 -5.01 0.38
C SER A 79 -12.39 -3.68 0.75
N THR A 80 -11.64 -2.57 0.70
CA THR A 80 -12.17 -1.23 0.98
C THR A 80 -13.17 -0.80 -0.08
N PHE A 81 -12.86 -1.00 -1.36
CA PHE A 81 -13.77 -0.69 -2.46
C PHE A 81 -14.99 -1.63 -2.49
N ALA A 82 -14.81 -2.91 -2.19
CA ALA A 82 -15.92 -3.85 -2.07
C ALA A 82 -16.92 -3.41 -0.97
N ALA A 83 -16.41 -2.98 0.18
CA ALA A 83 -17.24 -2.44 1.25
C ALA A 83 -17.98 -1.16 0.83
N LEU A 84 -17.31 -0.25 0.11
CA LEU A 84 -17.92 0.98 -0.39
C LEU A 84 -19.03 0.69 -1.40
N HIS A 85 -18.80 -0.24 -2.33
CA HIS A 85 -19.77 -0.69 -3.34
C HIS A 85 -21.02 -1.28 -2.68
N GLY A 86 -20.88 -2.02 -1.58
CA GLY A 86 -22.00 -2.62 -0.85
C GLY A 86 -22.99 -1.64 -0.23
N VAL A 87 -22.62 -0.34 -0.09
CA VAL A 87 -23.48 0.66 0.59
C VAL A 87 -24.49 1.34 -0.33
N ASN A 88 -24.30 1.33 -1.65
CA ASN A 88 -25.16 2.00 -2.63
C ASN A 88 -25.39 3.50 -2.34
N TYR A 89 -24.32 4.25 -2.21
CA TYR A 89 -24.39 5.71 -2.01
C TYR A 89 -24.85 6.46 -3.27
N PRO A 90 -25.58 7.61 -3.12
CA PRO A 90 -25.70 8.59 -4.20
C PRO A 90 -24.31 9.03 -4.69
N ARG A 91 -24.19 9.34 -6.01
CA ARG A 91 -22.91 9.61 -6.68
C ARG A 91 -22.02 10.62 -5.95
N GLU A 92 -22.59 11.74 -5.50
CA GLU A 92 -21.87 12.76 -4.73
C GLU A 92 -21.29 12.21 -3.41
N LYS A 93 -22.11 11.45 -2.67
CA LYS A 93 -21.69 10.88 -1.38
C LYS A 93 -20.63 9.81 -1.58
N MET A 94 -20.76 9.01 -2.63
CA MET A 94 -19.78 7.99 -3.00
C MET A 94 -18.44 8.61 -3.35
N LEU A 95 -18.39 9.63 -4.21
CA LEU A 95 -17.16 10.35 -4.57
C LEU A 95 -16.50 11.01 -3.36
N LYS A 96 -17.30 11.63 -2.47
CA LYS A 96 -16.78 12.21 -1.22
C LYS A 96 -16.18 11.13 -0.32
N ALA A 97 -16.85 10.00 -0.13
CA ALA A 97 -16.34 8.90 0.68
C ALA A 97 -15.03 8.33 0.10
N LEU A 98 -14.98 8.15 -1.22
CA LEU A 98 -13.81 7.67 -1.95
C LEU A 98 -12.59 8.59 -1.72
N PHE A 99 -12.72 9.88 -2.00
CA PHE A 99 -11.60 10.81 -1.91
C PHE A 99 -11.19 11.06 -0.45
N LEU A 100 -12.14 11.24 0.47
CA LEU A 100 -11.82 11.48 1.88
C LEU A 100 -11.15 10.25 2.52
N GLY A 101 -11.65 9.04 2.23
CA GLY A 101 -11.03 7.81 2.71
C GLY A 101 -9.59 7.66 2.21
N ALA A 102 -9.34 7.98 0.95
CA ALA A 102 -7.99 7.97 0.37
C ALA A 102 -7.07 9.00 1.06
N ILE A 103 -7.53 10.25 1.25
CA ILE A 103 -6.78 11.30 1.93
C ILE A 103 -6.39 10.87 3.35
N GLU A 104 -7.32 10.34 4.15
CA GLU A 104 -7.02 9.89 5.51
C GLU A 104 -5.95 8.79 5.49
N GLY A 105 -6.05 7.83 4.57
CA GLY A 105 -5.03 6.78 4.41
C GLY A 105 -3.66 7.32 4.01
N PHE A 106 -3.60 8.38 3.19
CA PHE A 106 -2.34 8.97 2.73
C PHE A 106 -1.65 9.84 3.77
N LEU A 107 -2.43 10.42 4.69
CA LEU A 107 -1.91 11.25 5.78
C LEU A 107 -1.34 10.43 6.94
N THR A 108 -1.56 9.11 6.96
CA THR A 108 -0.99 8.23 7.98
C THR A 108 0.43 7.79 7.61
N GLY A 109 1.30 7.67 8.62
CA GLY A 109 2.67 7.15 8.47
C GLY A 109 3.46 7.32 9.76
N GLU A 110 4.52 6.53 9.92
CA GLU A 110 5.38 6.56 11.11
C GLU A 110 6.07 7.93 11.32
N TYR A 111 6.44 8.59 10.21
CA TYR A 111 7.12 9.88 10.22
C TYR A 111 6.28 10.99 9.57
N GLY A 112 4.98 10.80 9.47
CA GLY A 112 4.06 11.75 8.84
C GLY A 112 3.41 11.22 7.55
N PRO A 113 2.82 12.10 6.75
CA PRO A 113 2.16 11.73 5.51
C PRO A 113 3.06 10.96 4.56
N SER A 114 2.69 9.73 4.17
CA SER A 114 3.54 8.88 3.34
C SER A 114 2.90 8.46 2.00
N GLY A 115 1.65 8.82 1.76
CA GLY A 115 0.94 8.49 0.52
C GLY A 115 0.70 6.99 0.35
N CYS A 116 0.58 6.51 -0.89
CA CYS A 116 0.40 5.10 -1.25
C CYS A 116 1.73 4.47 -1.68
N ILE A 117 2.04 3.28 -1.18
CA ILE A 117 3.27 2.55 -1.58
C ILE A 117 3.28 2.27 -3.10
N ALA A 118 2.16 1.85 -3.68
CA ALA A 118 2.09 1.55 -5.11
C ALA A 118 2.36 2.80 -5.97
N VAL A 119 1.70 3.93 -5.66
CA VAL A 119 1.82 5.16 -6.46
C VAL A 119 3.17 5.86 -6.26
N ASN A 120 3.66 5.91 -5.02
CA ASN A 120 4.81 6.77 -4.69
C ASN A 120 6.15 6.05 -4.69
N THR A 121 6.18 4.72 -4.67
CA THR A 121 7.44 3.97 -4.64
C THR A 121 7.55 2.98 -5.79
N ALA A 122 6.49 2.22 -6.11
CA ALA A 122 6.56 1.24 -7.19
C ALA A 122 6.72 1.89 -8.57
N ALA A 123 6.17 3.09 -8.79
CA ALA A 123 6.27 3.78 -10.07
C ALA A 123 7.74 4.08 -10.47
N ALA A 124 8.60 4.42 -9.51
CA ALA A 124 10.02 4.65 -9.76
C ALA A 124 10.76 3.34 -10.10
N GLU A 125 10.47 2.27 -9.40
CA GLU A 125 11.13 0.96 -9.55
C GLU A 125 10.62 0.19 -10.79
N ALA A 126 9.38 0.42 -11.20
CA ALA A 126 8.74 -0.24 -12.34
C ALA A 126 9.45 0.00 -13.68
N VAL A 127 10.26 1.05 -13.78
CA VAL A 127 11.07 1.35 -14.98
C VAL A 127 12.10 0.24 -15.21
N MET A 128 12.75 -0.24 -14.14
CA MET A 128 13.86 -1.17 -14.20
C MET A 128 13.48 -2.61 -13.83
N ASP A 129 12.32 -2.83 -13.21
CA ASP A 129 11.91 -4.15 -12.72
C ASP A 129 10.53 -4.55 -13.28
N ALA A 130 10.49 -5.64 -14.04
CA ALA A 130 9.29 -6.11 -14.72
C ALA A 130 8.21 -6.61 -13.74
N ASP A 131 8.59 -7.27 -12.64
CA ASP A 131 7.66 -7.81 -11.66
C ASP A 131 7.00 -6.67 -10.86
N ILE A 132 7.76 -5.63 -10.54
CA ILE A 132 7.23 -4.42 -9.88
C ILE A 132 6.32 -3.66 -10.85
N ARG A 133 6.66 -3.60 -12.13
CA ARG A 133 5.81 -3.00 -13.18
C ARG A 133 4.48 -3.73 -13.30
N GLU A 134 4.50 -5.05 -13.31
CA GLU A 134 3.29 -5.87 -13.37
C GLU A 134 2.42 -5.67 -12.12
N ALA A 135 3.03 -5.67 -10.93
CA ALA A 135 2.32 -5.40 -9.68
C ALA A 135 1.68 -4.01 -9.65
N LEU A 136 2.38 -2.98 -10.15
CA LEU A 136 1.84 -1.63 -10.28
C LEU A 136 0.68 -1.57 -11.27
N ALA A 137 0.85 -2.17 -12.46
CA ALA A 137 -0.20 -2.22 -13.49
C ALA A 137 -1.46 -2.93 -12.96
N GLY A 138 -1.29 -4.05 -12.25
CA GLY A 138 -2.39 -4.76 -11.59
C GLY A 138 -3.10 -3.91 -10.53
N PHE A 139 -2.35 -3.13 -9.75
CA PHE A 139 -2.93 -2.21 -8.78
C PHE A 139 -3.76 -1.09 -9.43
N VAL A 140 -3.24 -0.47 -10.49
CA VAL A 140 -3.97 0.56 -11.24
C VAL A 140 -5.25 -0.01 -11.86
N ALA A 141 -5.15 -1.17 -12.51
CA ALA A 141 -6.31 -1.83 -13.12
C ALA A 141 -7.39 -2.23 -12.09
N LEU A 142 -6.98 -2.72 -10.90
CA LEU A 142 -7.91 -3.00 -9.80
C LEU A 142 -8.66 -1.74 -9.37
N GLN A 143 -7.92 -0.66 -9.14
CA GLN A 143 -8.49 0.61 -8.67
C GLN A 143 -9.47 1.18 -9.70
N ASP A 144 -9.07 1.27 -10.97
CA ASP A 144 -9.92 1.75 -12.06
C ASP A 144 -11.17 0.89 -12.18
N GLY A 145 -11.04 -0.44 -12.17
CA GLY A 145 -12.16 -1.36 -12.27
C GLY A 145 -13.15 -1.26 -11.10
N TRP A 146 -12.70 -1.02 -9.89
CA TRP A 146 -13.60 -0.78 -8.77
C TRP A 146 -14.31 0.56 -8.86
N ILE A 147 -13.58 1.62 -9.21
CA ILE A 147 -14.19 2.96 -9.35
C ILE A 147 -15.21 2.93 -10.51
N GLU A 148 -14.93 2.24 -11.62
CA GLU A 148 -15.87 2.06 -12.71
C GLU A 148 -17.18 1.38 -12.23
N LYS A 149 -17.08 0.29 -11.44
CA LYS A 149 -18.26 -0.36 -10.83
C LYS A 149 -19.07 0.60 -9.95
N LEU A 150 -18.37 1.42 -9.14
CA LEU A 150 -19.00 2.45 -8.31
C LEU A 150 -19.70 3.52 -9.16
N MET A 151 -19.09 3.94 -10.28
CA MET A 151 -19.67 4.90 -11.20
C MET A 151 -20.89 4.34 -11.94
N VAL A 152 -20.85 3.07 -12.36
CA VAL A 152 -22.03 2.37 -12.91
C VAL A 152 -23.18 2.36 -11.91
N GLN A 153 -22.91 1.93 -10.67
CA GLN A 153 -23.90 1.89 -9.59
C GLN A 153 -24.49 3.27 -9.29
N ALA A 154 -23.70 4.31 -9.39
CA ALA A 154 -24.08 5.71 -9.13
C ALA A 154 -24.70 6.40 -10.36
N GLY A 155 -24.97 5.69 -11.46
CA GLY A 155 -25.65 6.20 -12.66
C GLY A 155 -24.82 7.19 -13.48
N SER A 156 -23.49 7.02 -13.56
CA SER A 156 -22.65 7.83 -14.45
C SER A 156 -22.98 7.57 -15.92
N ALA A 157 -22.93 8.61 -16.75
CA ALA A 157 -23.08 8.48 -18.20
C ALA A 157 -21.81 7.96 -18.89
N ASP A 158 -20.63 8.19 -18.30
CA ASP A 158 -19.34 7.65 -18.74
C ASP A 158 -18.58 7.03 -17.55
N PRO A 159 -18.98 5.84 -17.06
CA PRO A 159 -18.41 5.24 -15.87
C PRO A 159 -16.92 5.00 -15.96
N ARG A 160 -16.42 4.62 -17.15
CA ARG A 160 -15.01 4.34 -17.39
C ARG A 160 -14.16 5.61 -17.39
N GLY A 161 -14.59 6.64 -18.12
CA GLY A 161 -13.88 7.93 -18.17
C GLY A 161 -13.86 8.58 -16.79
N ASP A 162 -14.99 8.61 -16.09
CA ASP A 162 -15.09 9.13 -14.72
C ASP A 162 -14.19 8.35 -13.76
N ALA A 163 -14.10 7.02 -13.90
CA ALA A 163 -13.22 6.19 -13.08
C ALA A 163 -11.74 6.54 -13.27
N GLN A 164 -11.30 6.69 -14.52
CA GLN A 164 -9.92 7.05 -14.85
C GLN A 164 -9.55 8.45 -14.30
N ILE A 165 -10.47 9.40 -14.38
CA ILE A 165 -10.26 10.73 -13.80
C ILE A 165 -10.23 10.66 -12.27
N ALA A 166 -11.16 9.97 -11.64
CA ALA A 166 -11.18 9.82 -10.17
C ALA A 166 -9.92 9.12 -9.65
N SER A 167 -9.47 8.06 -10.32
CA SER A 167 -8.22 7.35 -10.04
C SER A 167 -7.01 8.29 -10.16
N SER A 168 -6.93 9.08 -11.23
CA SER A 168 -5.87 10.07 -11.44
C SER A 168 -5.84 11.13 -10.33
N VAL A 169 -7.00 11.57 -9.87
CA VAL A 169 -7.11 12.49 -8.72
C VAL A 169 -6.59 11.82 -7.44
N ILE A 170 -6.94 10.57 -7.17
CA ILE A 170 -6.45 9.81 -6.01
C ILE A 170 -4.92 9.71 -6.05
N HIS A 171 -4.33 9.41 -7.21
CA HIS A 171 -2.88 9.34 -7.37
C HIS A 171 -2.22 10.70 -7.11
N SER A 172 -2.80 11.79 -7.61
CA SER A 172 -2.35 13.17 -7.33
C SER A 172 -2.43 13.50 -5.83
N LEU A 173 -3.53 13.15 -5.16
CA LEU A 173 -3.70 13.35 -3.71
C LEU A 173 -2.65 12.58 -2.92
N SER A 174 -2.33 11.36 -3.32
CA SER A 174 -1.28 10.54 -2.70
C SER A 174 0.10 11.21 -2.77
N THR A 175 0.48 11.68 -3.95
CA THR A 175 1.77 12.36 -4.18
C THR A 175 1.84 13.68 -3.42
N ARG A 176 0.76 14.47 -3.43
CA ARG A 176 0.66 15.75 -2.71
C ARG A 176 0.71 15.56 -1.18
N ALA A 177 0.03 14.54 -0.65
CA ALA A 177 0.12 14.21 0.76
C ALA A 177 1.56 13.91 1.16
N ARG A 178 2.26 13.09 0.39
CA ARG A 178 3.69 12.79 0.60
C ARG A 178 4.58 14.05 0.50
N ALA A 179 4.22 15.00 -0.36
CA ALA A 179 4.92 16.29 -0.49
C ALA A 179 4.61 17.28 0.64
N GLY A 180 3.77 16.91 1.61
CA GLY A 180 3.44 17.75 2.77
C GLY A 180 2.28 18.72 2.53
N THR A 181 1.49 18.54 1.46
CA THR A 181 0.29 19.38 1.24
C THR A 181 -0.68 19.25 2.42
N PRO A 182 -1.11 20.36 3.04
CA PRO A 182 -1.99 20.33 4.19
C PRO A 182 -3.33 19.64 3.89
N ARG A 183 -3.90 18.97 4.90
CA ARG A 183 -5.17 18.23 4.78
C ARG A 183 -6.30 19.05 4.15
N HIS A 184 -6.44 20.32 4.55
CA HIS A 184 -7.52 21.18 4.04
C HIS A 184 -7.38 21.47 2.54
N GLU A 185 -6.17 21.58 2.00
CA GLU A 185 -5.91 21.75 0.57
C GLU A 185 -6.21 20.47 -0.21
N LEU A 186 -5.82 19.29 0.32
CA LEU A 186 -6.19 17.99 -0.28
C LEU A 186 -7.71 17.85 -0.37
N ILE A 187 -8.44 18.24 0.68
CA ILE A 187 -9.91 18.25 0.70
C ILE A 187 -10.48 19.24 -0.35
N ALA A 188 -9.87 20.41 -0.52
CA ALA A 188 -10.31 21.38 -1.53
C ALA A 188 -10.18 20.79 -2.95
N ILE A 189 -9.08 20.11 -3.25
CA ILE A 189 -8.89 19.38 -4.53
C ILE A 189 -9.97 18.30 -4.70
N ALA A 190 -10.19 17.49 -3.69
CA ALA A 190 -11.20 16.43 -3.71
C ALA A 190 -12.62 16.97 -3.95
N LYS A 191 -12.99 18.08 -3.31
CA LYS A 191 -14.28 18.76 -3.53
C LYS A 191 -14.43 19.25 -4.96
N LYS A 192 -13.38 19.90 -5.51
CA LYS A 192 -13.40 20.39 -6.89
C LYS A 192 -13.53 19.23 -7.88
N ALA A 193 -12.76 18.16 -7.68
CA ALA A 193 -12.86 16.94 -8.49
C ALA A 193 -14.28 16.33 -8.42
N THR A 194 -14.86 16.23 -7.23
CA THR A 194 -16.25 15.77 -7.06
C THR A 194 -17.22 16.60 -7.89
N THR A 195 -17.12 17.96 -7.84
CA THR A 195 -17.99 18.84 -8.63
C THR A 195 -17.86 18.59 -10.13
N LEU A 196 -16.63 18.40 -10.63
CA LEU A 196 -16.37 18.15 -12.05
C LEU A 196 -16.89 16.79 -12.52
N LEU A 197 -16.81 15.78 -11.66
CA LEU A 197 -17.31 14.43 -11.95
C LEU A 197 -18.84 14.31 -11.82
N LEU A 198 -19.54 15.31 -11.30
CA LEU A 198 -21.00 15.36 -11.22
C LEU A 198 -21.63 16.15 -12.36
N ALA A 199 -20.84 16.94 -13.09
CA ALA A 199 -21.30 17.76 -14.21
C ALA A 199 -21.57 16.90 -15.43
#